data_694ca0558405ee4183a6f2c057fdef83
#
_entry.id   694ca0558405ee4183a6f2c057fdef83
#
_cell.length_a   1.000
_cell.length_b   1.000
_cell.length_c   1.000
_cell.angle_alpha   90.00
_cell.angle_beta   90.00
_cell.angle_gamma   90.00
#
_symmetry.space_group_name_H-M   'P 1'
#
loop_
_entity.id
_entity.type
_entity.pdbx_description
1 polymer ?
#
loop_
_entity_poly.entity_id
_entity_poly.type
_entity_poly.pdbx_seq_one_letter_code
_entity_poly.pdbx_strand_id
1 'polypeptide(L)'
;MKEDKKHIYRLELTERQAKLLSYACDSFSRLICGQDWTYQELFEQAWEKRCKESTGNMMDEEWDGGWQNMRNEAEELTKQLKKRFWGLDARTLYGIHYDDDADIFFDIHRVLRYQFYKDRGDTSKAFVDSENPTSPIGSEPLAVIRRTDVSYNDLIKDMEKLYADIDKCIMQLIHGRVENEEPLIANAQHKMESLMVSTQQELRVIADYLTNKD
;
A
#
# COMPACT_ATOMS: atom_id res chain seq x y z
N MET A 1 -11.38 0.08 36.20
CA MET A 1 -10.88 -0.47 34.94
C MET A 1 -9.48 0.06 34.76
N LYS A 2 -8.44 -0.79 34.69
CA LYS A 2 -7.11 -0.35 34.26
C LYS A 2 -7.19 -0.12 32.76
N GLU A 3 -6.91 1.10 32.33
CA GLU A 3 -6.66 1.34 30.90
C GLU A 3 -5.48 0.46 30.50
N ASP A 4 -5.74 -0.50 29.60
CA ASP A 4 -4.67 -1.25 28.94
C ASP A 4 -3.84 -0.23 28.14
N LYS A 5 -2.64 0.07 28.64
CA LYS A 5 -1.71 0.93 27.92
C LYS A 5 -1.35 0.25 26.59
N LYS A 6 -1.87 0.78 25.52
CA LYS A 6 -1.55 0.31 24.15
C LYS A 6 -0.07 0.60 23.89
N HIS A 7 0.74 -0.42 23.72
CA HIS A 7 2.15 -0.27 23.39
C HIS A 7 2.30 0.07 21.90
N ILE A 8 3.11 1.09 21.61
CA ILE A 8 3.45 1.49 20.25
C ILE A 8 4.87 1.04 19.98
N TYR A 9 5.07 0.30 18.88
CA TYR A 9 6.38 -0.17 18.45
C TYR A 9 6.89 0.69 17.30
N ARG A 10 8.18 1.09 17.36
CA ARG A 10 8.87 1.77 16.27
C ARG A 10 9.78 0.77 15.58
N LEU A 11 9.73 0.72 14.25
CA LEU A 11 10.55 -0.15 13.42
C LEU A 11 11.31 0.70 12.39
N GLU A 12 12.63 0.52 12.33
CA GLU A 12 13.50 1.15 11.33
C GLU A 12 13.83 0.13 10.25
N LEU A 13 13.56 0.48 9.00
CA LEU A 13 13.70 -0.39 7.85
C LEU A 13 14.51 0.28 6.74
N THR A 14 15.35 -0.48 6.06
CA THR A 14 15.88 -0.05 4.77
C THR A 14 14.75 -0.03 3.73
N GLU A 15 14.93 0.70 2.63
CA GLU A 15 13.95 0.74 1.54
C GLU A 15 13.59 -0.67 1.04
N ARG A 16 14.59 -1.56 0.90
CA ARG A 16 14.35 -2.95 0.48
C ARG A 16 13.51 -3.73 1.50
N GLN A 17 13.78 -3.57 2.79
CA GLN A 17 12.99 -4.20 3.85
C GLN A 17 11.56 -3.68 3.88
N ALA A 18 11.37 -2.36 3.71
CA ALA A 18 10.03 -1.75 3.65
C ALA A 18 9.24 -2.26 2.43
N LYS A 19 9.86 -2.42 1.25
CA LYS A 19 9.23 -3.01 0.07
C LYS A 19 8.82 -4.46 0.30
N LEU A 20 9.68 -5.27 0.93
CA LEU A 20 9.36 -6.65 1.28
C LEU A 20 8.22 -6.73 2.31
N LEU A 21 8.20 -5.84 3.31
CA LEU A 21 7.10 -5.77 4.28
C LEU A 21 5.79 -5.41 3.59
N SER A 22 5.79 -4.41 2.71
CA SER A 22 4.61 -4.03 1.94
C SER A 22 4.06 -5.19 1.11
N TYR A 23 4.95 -5.92 0.42
CA TYR A 23 4.57 -7.12 -0.34
C TYR A 23 4.00 -8.22 0.57
N ALA A 24 4.63 -8.47 1.71
CA ALA A 24 4.14 -9.46 2.66
C ALA A 24 2.75 -9.10 3.19
N CYS A 25 2.52 -7.84 3.57
CA CYS A 25 1.23 -7.37 4.05
C CYS A 25 0.12 -7.51 2.99
N ASP A 26 0.37 -7.10 1.73
CA ASP A 26 -0.57 -7.31 0.63
C ASP A 26 -0.88 -8.80 0.42
N SER A 27 0.17 -9.62 0.40
CA SER A 27 0.03 -11.07 0.22
C SER A 27 -0.78 -11.72 1.32
N PHE A 28 -0.51 -11.40 2.59
CA PHE A 28 -1.25 -11.96 3.73
C PHE A 28 -2.71 -11.50 3.75
N SER A 29 -2.99 -10.22 3.54
CA SER A 29 -4.35 -9.71 3.41
C SER A 29 -5.14 -10.50 2.36
N ARG A 30 -4.57 -10.69 1.19
CA ARG A 30 -5.20 -11.43 0.09
C ARG A 30 -5.41 -12.90 0.40
N LEU A 31 -4.43 -13.55 1.05
CA LEU A 31 -4.55 -14.96 1.43
C LEU A 31 -5.66 -15.17 2.46
N ILE A 32 -5.78 -14.32 3.47
CA ILE A 32 -6.87 -14.39 4.45
C ILE A 32 -8.23 -14.26 3.76
N CYS A 33 -8.34 -13.40 2.74
CA CYS A 33 -9.54 -13.25 1.93
C CYS A 33 -9.75 -14.37 0.89
N GLY A 34 -8.95 -15.42 0.88
CA GLY A 34 -9.08 -16.54 -0.04
C GLY A 34 -8.64 -16.22 -1.47
N GLN A 35 -7.76 -15.23 -1.66
CA GLN A 35 -7.14 -14.93 -2.96
C GLN A 35 -5.89 -15.79 -3.13
N ASP A 36 -5.97 -16.78 -3.99
CA ASP A 36 -4.95 -17.84 -4.16
C ASP A 36 -3.83 -17.50 -5.16
N TRP A 37 -3.99 -16.47 -5.98
CA TRP A 37 -2.99 -16.08 -6.98
C TRP A 37 -1.63 -15.64 -6.38
N THR A 38 -1.60 -15.23 -5.11
CA THR A 38 -0.35 -14.94 -4.40
C THR A 38 0.56 -16.17 -4.28
N TYR A 39 -0.02 -17.37 -4.12
CA TYR A 39 0.75 -18.61 -4.17
C TYR A 39 1.34 -18.87 -5.55
N GLN A 40 0.59 -18.56 -6.61
CA GLN A 40 1.06 -18.72 -7.98
C GLN A 40 2.30 -17.86 -8.24
N GLU A 41 2.29 -16.60 -7.84
CA GLU A 41 3.47 -15.72 -7.94
C GLU A 41 4.69 -16.26 -7.20
N LEU A 42 4.51 -16.79 -5.99
CA LEU A 42 5.61 -17.40 -5.22
C LEU A 42 6.15 -18.64 -5.91
N PHE A 43 5.29 -19.49 -6.47
CA PHE A 43 5.71 -20.66 -7.23
C PHE A 43 6.43 -20.28 -8.52
N GLU A 44 5.97 -19.25 -9.22
CA GLU A 44 6.65 -18.69 -10.40
C GLU A 44 8.07 -18.23 -10.07
N GLN A 45 8.23 -17.44 -9.02
CA GLN A 45 9.54 -16.97 -8.58
C GLN A 45 10.48 -18.13 -8.17
N ALA A 46 9.96 -19.13 -7.46
CA ALA A 46 10.72 -20.29 -7.05
C ALA A 46 11.17 -21.14 -8.25
N TRP A 47 10.28 -21.30 -9.23
CA TRP A 47 10.59 -22.01 -10.47
C TRP A 47 11.62 -21.28 -11.31
N GLU A 48 11.46 -19.99 -11.55
CA GLU A 48 12.44 -19.19 -12.28
C GLU A 48 13.84 -19.26 -11.66
N LYS A 49 13.91 -19.19 -10.32
CA LYS A 49 15.17 -19.33 -9.60
C LYS A 49 15.80 -20.70 -9.86
N ARG A 50 15.03 -21.78 -9.74
CA ARG A 50 15.49 -23.14 -9.97
C ARG A 50 15.98 -23.36 -11.40
N CYS A 51 15.29 -22.80 -12.40
CA CYS A 51 15.70 -22.91 -13.78
C CYS A 51 16.99 -22.15 -14.08
N LYS A 52 17.14 -20.94 -13.55
CA LYS A 52 18.39 -20.16 -13.66
C LYS A 52 19.60 -20.91 -13.07
N GLU A 53 19.39 -21.65 -11.98
CA GLU A 53 20.42 -22.43 -11.31
C GLU A 53 20.78 -23.70 -12.10
N SER A 54 19.84 -24.31 -12.84
CA SER A 54 20.04 -25.61 -13.49
C SER A 54 20.55 -25.54 -14.93
N THR A 55 20.15 -24.55 -15.72
CA THR A 55 20.42 -24.54 -17.17
C THR A 55 21.21 -23.34 -17.68
N GLY A 56 21.35 -22.27 -16.88
CA GLY A 56 22.02 -21.03 -17.33
C GLY A 56 21.33 -20.32 -18.51
N ASN A 57 20.34 -20.93 -19.14
CA ASN A 57 19.60 -20.38 -20.29
C ASN A 57 18.10 -20.67 -20.17
N MET A 58 17.28 -19.62 -20.17
CA MET A 58 15.84 -19.70 -19.93
C MET A 58 14.97 -19.96 -21.17
N MET A 59 15.52 -20.41 -22.30
CA MET A 59 14.85 -20.33 -23.59
C MET A 59 14.70 -21.67 -24.36
N ASP A 60 14.61 -22.80 -23.69
CA ASP A 60 14.31 -24.06 -24.37
C ASP A 60 12.80 -24.36 -24.39
N GLU A 61 12.28 -24.84 -25.54
CA GLU A 61 10.87 -25.23 -25.75
C GLU A 61 10.37 -26.28 -24.74
N GLU A 62 11.28 -27.13 -24.23
CA GLU A 62 11.02 -28.08 -23.16
C GLU A 62 10.66 -27.40 -21.82
N TRP A 63 11.18 -26.19 -21.61
CA TRP A 63 10.91 -25.38 -20.42
C TRP A 63 9.47 -24.84 -20.41
N ASP A 64 8.97 -24.41 -21.55
CA ASP A 64 7.62 -23.80 -21.68
C ASP A 64 6.52 -24.84 -21.40
N GLY A 65 6.68 -26.08 -21.88
CA GLY A 65 5.76 -27.18 -21.58
C GLY A 65 5.79 -27.63 -20.13
N GLY A 66 6.98 -27.73 -19.54
CA GLY A 66 7.16 -28.10 -18.13
C GLY A 66 6.61 -27.06 -17.17
N TRP A 67 6.83 -25.78 -17.46
CA TRP A 67 6.29 -24.64 -16.73
C TRP A 67 4.75 -24.64 -16.73
N GLN A 68 4.14 -24.76 -17.91
CA GLN A 68 2.70 -24.72 -18.04
C GLN A 68 2.00 -25.85 -17.30
N ASN A 69 2.57 -27.05 -17.35
CA ASN A 69 2.04 -28.22 -16.63
C ASN A 69 2.11 -27.99 -15.11
N MET A 70 3.26 -27.55 -14.61
CA MET A 70 3.44 -27.30 -13.18
C MET A 70 2.56 -26.16 -12.66
N ARG A 71 2.40 -25.10 -13.46
CA ARG A 71 1.47 -24.01 -13.16
C ARG A 71 0.03 -24.51 -13.04
N ASN A 72 -0.41 -25.34 -13.97
CA ASN A 72 -1.76 -25.93 -13.97
C ASN A 72 -1.97 -26.83 -12.75
N GLU A 73 -0.97 -27.64 -12.38
CA GLU A 73 -1.03 -28.46 -11.17
C GLU A 73 -1.09 -27.63 -9.90
N ALA A 74 -0.27 -26.59 -9.80
CA ALA A 74 -0.26 -25.66 -8.66
C ALA A 74 -1.61 -24.92 -8.54
N GLU A 75 -2.17 -24.49 -9.67
CA GLU A 75 -3.50 -23.83 -9.71
C GLU A 75 -4.60 -24.78 -9.25
N GLU A 76 -4.57 -26.05 -9.65
CA GLU A 76 -5.57 -27.02 -9.23
C GLU A 76 -5.46 -27.34 -7.73
N LEU A 77 -4.25 -27.49 -7.21
CA LEU A 77 -4.00 -27.70 -5.78
C LEU A 77 -4.47 -26.49 -4.94
N THR A 78 -4.18 -25.27 -5.39
CA THR A 78 -4.64 -24.04 -4.68
C THR A 78 -6.15 -23.93 -4.69
N LYS A 79 -6.85 -24.29 -5.77
CA LYS A 79 -8.32 -24.36 -5.81
C LYS A 79 -8.89 -25.36 -4.81
N GLN A 80 -8.27 -26.54 -4.69
CA GLN A 80 -8.68 -27.55 -3.71
C GLN A 80 -8.47 -27.09 -2.27
N LEU A 81 -7.32 -26.46 -1.97
CA LEU A 81 -7.04 -25.86 -0.66
C LEU A 81 -8.05 -24.76 -0.34
N LYS A 82 -8.32 -23.87 -1.28
CA LYS A 82 -9.31 -22.80 -1.14
C LYS A 82 -10.69 -23.32 -0.78
N LYS A 83 -11.17 -24.32 -1.51
CA LYS A 83 -12.46 -24.96 -1.20
C LYS A 83 -12.47 -25.60 0.17
N ARG A 84 -11.38 -26.26 0.56
CA ARG A 84 -11.28 -26.99 1.82
C ARG A 84 -11.20 -26.09 3.06
N PHE A 85 -10.41 -25.00 2.99
CA PHE A 85 -10.13 -24.15 4.14
C PHE A 85 -11.06 -22.94 4.23
N TRP A 86 -11.47 -22.37 3.11
CA TRP A 86 -12.36 -21.20 3.07
C TRP A 86 -13.80 -21.55 2.67
N GLY A 87 -14.06 -22.76 2.19
CA GLY A 87 -15.36 -23.14 1.65
C GLY A 87 -15.73 -22.43 0.35
N LEU A 88 -14.77 -21.78 -0.30
CA LEU A 88 -14.99 -20.97 -1.49
C LEU A 88 -14.74 -21.77 -2.77
N ASP A 89 -15.53 -21.49 -3.81
CA ASP A 89 -15.23 -21.95 -5.15
C ASP A 89 -14.04 -21.19 -5.77
N ALA A 90 -13.45 -21.75 -6.83
CA ALA A 90 -12.21 -21.26 -7.44
C ALA A 90 -12.20 -19.76 -7.79
N ARG A 91 -13.34 -19.19 -8.17
CA ARG A 91 -13.48 -17.77 -8.56
C ARG A 91 -14.06 -16.86 -7.49
N THR A 92 -14.48 -17.42 -6.36
CA THR A 92 -15.07 -16.67 -5.26
C THR A 92 -13.96 -16.26 -4.29
N LEU A 93 -14.04 -15.07 -3.75
CA LEU A 93 -13.14 -14.54 -2.72
C LEU A 93 -13.96 -13.68 -1.74
N TYR A 94 -13.46 -13.53 -0.55
CA TYR A 94 -13.97 -12.55 0.39
C TYR A 94 -13.45 -11.17 0.03
N GLY A 95 -14.21 -10.14 0.39
CA GLY A 95 -13.84 -8.74 0.17
C GLY A 95 -13.25 -8.09 1.41
N ILE A 96 -13.06 -6.79 1.31
CA ILE A 96 -12.74 -5.89 2.43
C ILE A 96 -13.80 -6.06 3.53
N HIS A 97 -13.41 -5.97 4.79
CA HIS A 97 -14.21 -6.20 5.99
C HIS A 97 -14.64 -7.65 6.24
N TYR A 98 -14.02 -8.61 5.57
CA TYR A 98 -14.22 -10.01 5.89
C TYR A 98 -13.50 -10.43 7.17
N ASP A 99 -12.29 -9.92 7.36
CA ASP A 99 -11.42 -10.25 8.47
C ASP A 99 -10.60 -9.02 8.87
N ASP A 100 -10.60 -8.67 10.14
CA ASP A 100 -9.95 -7.45 10.64
C ASP A 100 -8.41 -7.49 10.49
N ASP A 101 -7.79 -8.66 10.70
CA ASP A 101 -6.35 -8.81 10.48
C ASP A 101 -5.99 -8.60 9.00
N ALA A 102 -6.83 -9.10 8.07
CA ALA A 102 -6.65 -8.86 6.64
C ALA A 102 -6.73 -7.37 6.30
N ASP A 103 -7.67 -6.65 6.89
CA ASP A 103 -7.87 -5.22 6.70
C ASP A 103 -6.70 -4.41 7.29
N ILE A 104 -6.19 -4.79 8.47
CA ILE A 104 -4.99 -4.17 9.08
C ILE A 104 -3.75 -4.39 8.22
N PHE A 105 -3.51 -5.59 7.71
CA PHE A 105 -2.41 -5.86 6.77
C PHE A 105 -2.52 -5.03 5.51
N PHE A 106 -3.72 -4.93 4.95
CA PHE A 106 -3.95 -4.12 3.76
C PHE A 106 -3.72 -2.62 4.03
N ASP A 107 -4.09 -2.11 5.19
CA ASP A 107 -3.83 -0.73 5.60
C ASP A 107 -2.33 -0.43 5.71
N ILE A 108 -1.53 -1.33 6.29
CA ILE A 108 -0.06 -1.21 6.32
C ILE A 108 0.49 -1.16 4.89
N HIS A 109 0.02 -2.05 4.00
CA HIS A 109 0.41 -2.04 2.59
C HIS A 109 0.06 -0.71 1.90
N ARG A 110 -1.16 -0.18 2.08
CA ARG A 110 -1.62 1.09 1.49
C ARG A 110 -0.72 2.26 1.88
N VAL A 111 -0.37 2.36 3.15
CA VAL A 111 0.49 3.43 3.67
C VAL A 111 1.90 3.33 3.10
N LEU A 112 2.50 2.13 3.08
CA LEU A 112 3.82 1.88 2.48
C LEU A 112 3.83 2.20 0.99
N ARG A 113 2.83 1.73 0.25
CA ARG A 113 2.67 1.96 -1.18
C ARG A 113 2.58 3.44 -1.52
N TYR A 114 1.78 4.19 -0.77
CA TYR A 114 1.66 5.63 -0.93
C TYR A 114 2.99 6.36 -0.64
N GLN A 115 3.74 5.95 0.39
CA GLN A 115 5.05 6.51 0.67
C GLN A 115 6.04 6.26 -0.48
N PHE A 116 6.07 5.05 -1.03
CA PHE A 116 6.92 4.75 -2.20
C PHE A 116 6.53 5.55 -3.44
N TYR A 117 5.24 5.83 -3.62
CA TYR A 117 4.76 6.72 -4.68
C TYR A 117 5.31 8.15 -4.49
N LYS A 118 5.24 8.69 -3.28
CA LYS A 118 5.82 10.00 -2.94
C LYS A 118 7.33 10.03 -3.22
N ASP A 119 8.05 9.01 -2.79
CA ASP A 119 9.50 8.93 -2.92
C ASP A 119 9.98 8.85 -4.38
N ARG A 120 9.19 8.27 -5.27
CA ARG A 120 9.51 8.23 -6.72
C ARG A 120 9.42 9.60 -7.40
N GLY A 121 8.72 10.55 -6.83
CA GLY A 121 8.55 11.89 -7.40
C GLY A 121 7.78 11.95 -8.72
N ASP A 122 7.28 10.83 -9.23
CA ASP A 122 6.52 10.73 -10.48
C ASP A 122 5.04 10.97 -10.20
N THR A 123 4.59 12.20 -10.40
CA THR A 123 3.18 12.60 -10.23
C THR A 123 2.36 12.46 -11.53
N SER A 124 2.96 11.98 -12.62
CA SER A 124 2.34 12.00 -13.95
C SER A 124 1.28 10.91 -14.17
N LYS A 125 1.18 9.94 -13.26
CA LYS A 125 0.28 8.80 -13.41
C LYS A 125 -0.65 8.70 -12.20
N ALA A 126 -1.93 8.95 -12.41
CA ALA A 126 -2.99 8.64 -11.46
C ALA A 126 -3.18 7.11 -11.39
N PHE A 127 -2.43 6.45 -10.54
CA PHE A 127 -2.63 5.04 -10.23
C PHE A 127 -3.17 4.90 -8.80
N VAL A 128 -3.67 3.72 -8.49
CA VAL A 128 -4.07 3.32 -7.13
C VAL A 128 -2.97 3.63 -6.09
N ASP A 129 -1.70 3.63 -6.50
CA ASP A 129 -0.55 3.99 -5.67
C ASP A 129 -0.54 5.44 -5.19
N SER A 130 -1.15 6.37 -5.94
CA SER A 130 -1.19 7.80 -5.60
C SER A 130 -2.29 8.15 -4.59
N GLU A 131 -3.12 7.18 -4.22
CA GLU A 131 -4.21 7.39 -3.28
C GLU A 131 -3.68 7.42 -1.85
N ASN A 132 -3.78 8.61 -1.21
CA ASN A 132 -3.40 8.77 0.19
C ASN A 132 -4.45 8.09 1.08
N PRO A 133 -4.10 7.06 1.86
CA PRO A 133 -5.03 6.46 2.79
C PRO A 133 -5.36 7.45 3.93
N THR A 134 -6.57 7.96 3.97
CA THR A 134 -7.03 8.95 4.95
C THR A 134 -7.73 8.35 6.15
N SER A 135 -8.25 7.13 6.00
CA SER A 135 -8.94 6.39 7.05
C SER A 135 -8.53 4.92 7.04
N PRO A 136 -8.47 4.27 8.22
CA PRO A 136 -8.25 2.84 8.28
C PRO A 136 -9.46 2.06 7.75
N ILE A 137 -9.20 0.88 7.22
CA ILE A 137 -10.19 -0.14 6.87
C ILE A 137 -10.36 -1.10 8.04
N GLY A 138 -9.25 -1.52 8.65
CA GLY A 138 -9.24 -2.34 9.86
C GLY A 138 -9.50 -1.54 11.13
N SER A 139 -9.56 -2.24 12.26
CA SER A 139 -9.85 -1.65 13.58
C SER A 139 -8.70 -0.82 14.17
N GLU A 140 -7.49 -0.98 13.63
CA GLU A 140 -6.30 -0.26 14.10
C GLU A 140 -6.09 1.07 13.34
N PRO A 141 -5.52 2.10 13.98
CA PRO A 141 -5.16 3.33 13.28
C PRO A 141 -4.12 3.06 12.19
N LEU A 142 -4.17 3.85 11.11
CA LEU A 142 -3.19 3.75 10.03
C LEU A 142 -1.76 3.85 10.55
N ALA A 143 -0.88 3.01 10.03
CA ALA A 143 0.55 3.06 10.32
C ALA A 143 1.14 4.42 9.91
N VAL A 144 2.06 4.94 10.70
CA VAL A 144 2.80 6.17 10.37
C VAL A 144 4.17 5.79 9.84
N ILE A 145 4.43 6.16 8.60
CA ILE A 145 5.72 5.93 7.94
C ILE A 145 6.45 7.25 7.80
N ARG A 146 7.73 7.27 8.18
CA ARG A 146 8.59 8.44 8.10
C ARG A 146 9.93 8.05 7.49
N ARG A 147 10.40 8.85 6.58
CA ARG A 147 11.78 8.78 6.13
C ARG A 147 12.68 9.43 7.17
N THR A 148 13.74 8.73 7.56
CA THR A 148 14.74 9.23 8.53
C THR A 148 15.89 9.95 7.86
N ASP A 149 16.04 9.84 6.55
CA ASP A 149 17.07 10.47 5.72
C ASP A 149 16.65 11.82 5.11
N VAL A 150 15.47 12.32 5.48
CA VAL A 150 14.95 13.59 4.96
C VAL A 150 15.69 14.75 5.58
N SER A 151 16.32 15.58 4.74
CA SER A 151 16.99 16.79 5.20
C SER A 151 15.97 17.90 5.56
N TYR A 152 16.39 18.88 6.36
CA TYR A 152 15.57 20.06 6.67
C TYR A 152 15.08 20.79 5.40
N ASN A 153 15.93 20.84 4.36
CA ASN A 153 15.57 21.47 3.09
C ASN A 153 14.49 20.68 2.32
N ASP A 154 14.46 19.36 2.45
CA ASP A 154 13.43 18.54 1.82
C ASP A 154 12.09 18.72 2.54
N LEU A 155 12.10 18.82 3.88
CA LEU A 155 10.90 19.15 4.65
C LEU A 155 10.31 20.51 4.25
N ILE A 156 11.17 21.53 4.05
CA ILE A 156 10.71 22.85 3.59
C ILE A 156 10.04 22.74 2.21
N LYS A 157 10.65 22.03 1.25
CA LYS A 157 10.08 21.84 -0.09
C LYS A 157 8.74 21.11 -0.04
N ASP A 158 8.62 20.07 0.80
CA ASP A 158 7.36 19.34 0.96
C ASP A 158 6.28 20.25 1.54
N MET A 159 6.63 21.12 2.50
CA MET A 159 5.70 22.11 3.03
C MET A 159 5.29 23.16 1.99
N GLU A 160 6.24 23.70 1.22
CA GLU A 160 5.94 24.66 0.14
C GLU A 160 4.98 24.05 -0.88
N LYS A 161 5.19 22.80 -1.26
CA LYS A 161 4.28 22.06 -2.14
C LYS A 161 2.89 21.89 -1.53
N LEU A 162 2.83 21.53 -0.24
CA LEU A 162 1.58 21.37 0.48
C LEU A 162 0.78 22.68 0.53
N TYR A 163 1.44 23.81 0.80
CA TYR A 163 0.81 25.14 0.74
C TYR A 163 0.24 25.46 -0.65
N ALA A 164 1.02 25.19 -1.70
CA ALA A 164 0.55 25.41 -3.07
C ALA A 164 -0.67 24.53 -3.43
N ASP A 165 -0.71 23.30 -2.95
CA ASP A 165 -1.85 22.40 -3.16
C ASP A 165 -3.09 22.84 -2.39
N ILE A 166 -2.93 23.34 -1.16
CA ILE A 166 -4.02 23.95 -0.37
C ILE A 166 -4.59 25.18 -1.07
N ASP A 167 -3.74 26.12 -1.50
CA ASP A 167 -4.15 27.31 -2.24
C ASP A 167 -4.94 26.95 -3.50
N LYS A 168 -4.47 25.96 -4.25
CA LYS A 168 -5.17 25.45 -5.42
C LYS A 168 -6.56 24.90 -5.09
N CYS A 169 -6.70 24.15 -3.99
CA CYS A 169 -8.00 23.64 -3.54
C CYS A 169 -8.94 24.79 -3.12
N ILE A 170 -8.43 25.79 -2.40
CA ILE A 170 -9.21 26.97 -2.02
C ILE A 170 -9.73 27.70 -3.26
N MET A 171 -8.87 27.92 -4.26
CA MET A 171 -9.28 28.56 -5.51
C MET A 171 -10.32 27.76 -6.27
N GLN A 172 -10.22 26.43 -6.29
CA GLN A 172 -11.21 25.55 -6.90
C GLN A 172 -12.56 25.59 -6.17
N LEU A 173 -12.55 25.67 -4.83
CA LEU A 173 -13.77 25.83 -4.02
C LEU A 173 -14.44 27.17 -4.28
N ILE A 174 -13.66 28.28 -4.36
CA ILE A 174 -14.18 29.62 -4.66
C ILE A 174 -14.79 29.62 -6.06
N HIS A 175 -14.07 29.13 -7.06
CA HIS A 175 -14.55 29.09 -8.44
C HIS A 175 -15.81 28.23 -8.57
N GLY A 176 -15.82 27.02 -8.03
CA GLY A 176 -16.98 26.13 -8.06
C GLY A 176 -18.22 26.75 -7.39
N ARG A 177 -18.04 27.53 -6.30
CA ARG A 177 -19.16 28.24 -5.66
C ARG A 177 -19.66 29.40 -6.50
N VAL A 178 -18.76 30.16 -7.15
CA VAL A 178 -19.13 31.29 -8.01
C VAL A 178 -19.87 30.80 -9.25
N GLU A 179 -19.42 29.73 -9.86
CA GLU A 179 -20.01 29.18 -11.08
C GLU A 179 -21.13 28.16 -10.81
N ASN A 180 -21.40 27.84 -9.54
CA ASN A 180 -22.42 26.87 -9.12
C ASN A 180 -22.14 25.43 -9.63
N GLU A 181 -20.85 25.06 -9.70
CA GLU A 181 -20.37 23.75 -10.17
C GLU A 181 -20.23 22.75 -9.03
N GLU A 182 -21.30 22.06 -8.65
CA GLU A 182 -21.35 21.05 -7.58
C GLU A 182 -20.26 19.97 -7.68
N PRO A 183 -19.95 19.38 -8.87
CA PRO A 183 -18.90 18.38 -8.98
C PRO A 183 -17.50 18.94 -8.68
N LEU A 184 -17.23 20.19 -9.04
CA LEU A 184 -15.96 20.85 -8.75
C LEU A 184 -15.80 21.10 -7.25
N ILE A 185 -16.87 21.54 -6.58
CA ILE A 185 -16.92 21.74 -5.14
C ILE A 185 -16.66 20.44 -4.40
N ALA A 186 -17.38 19.36 -4.75
CA ALA A 186 -17.22 18.05 -4.12
C ALA A 186 -15.80 17.49 -4.26
N ASN A 187 -15.21 17.60 -5.46
CA ASN A 187 -13.84 17.17 -5.71
C ASN A 187 -12.82 17.99 -4.90
N ALA A 188 -12.99 19.30 -4.84
CA ALA A 188 -12.11 20.18 -4.07
C ALA A 188 -12.23 19.94 -2.56
N GLN A 189 -13.43 19.63 -2.04
CA GLN A 189 -13.65 19.26 -0.64
C GLN A 189 -12.93 17.95 -0.29
N HIS A 190 -13.13 16.92 -1.08
CA HIS A 190 -12.47 15.61 -0.87
C HIS A 190 -10.94 15.76 -0.90
N LYS A 191 -10.41 16.53 -1.84
CA LYS A 191 -8.98 16.81 -1.91
C LYS A 191 -8.48 17.60 -0.70
N MET A 192 -9.25 18.56 -0.19
CA MET A 192 -8.90 19.33 1.01
C MET A 192 -8.84 18.42 2.24
N GLU A 193 -9.77 17.49 2.41
CA GLU A 193 -9.76 16.51 3.50
C GLU A 193 -8.47 15.65 3.46
N SER A 194 -8.09 15.16 2.27
CA SER A 194 -6.86 14.43 2.07
C SER A 194 -5.61 15.25 2.43
N LEU A 195 -5.58 16.53 2.02
CA LEU A 195 -4.48 17.45 2.35
C LEU A 195 -4.41 17.76 3.85
N MET A 196 -5.53 17.87 4.55
CA MET A 196 -5.54 18.08 6.00
C MET A 196 -4.89 16.91 6.75
N VAL A 197 -5.19 15.66 6.37
CA VAL A 197 -4.56 14.48 6.95
C VAL A 197 -3.05 14.47 6.67
N SER A 198 -2.66 14.77 5.43
CA SER A 198 -1.25 14.89 5.04
C SER A 198 -0.52 15.95 5.86
N THR A 199 -1.14 17.12 6.05
CA THR A 199 -0.60 18.23 6.86
C THR A 199 -0.36 17.81 8.30
N GLN A 200 -1.31 17.11 8.91
CA GLN A 200 -1.16 16.61 10.28
C GLN A 200 0.02 15.63 10.41
N GLN A 201 0.22 14.78 9.41
CA GLN A 201 1.35 13.86 9.38
C GLN A 201 2.68 14.60 9.24
N GLU A 202 2.78 15.57 8.34
CA GLU A 202 3.99 16.37 8.14
C GLU A 202 4.34 17.21 9.39
N LEU A 203 3.36 17.84 10.02
CA LEU A 203 3.58 18.58 11.26
C LEU A 203 4.11 17.69 12.40
N ARG A 204 3.66 16.44 12.49
CA ARG A 204 4.22 15.48 13.46
C ARG A 204 5.67 15.16 13.15
N VAL A 205 6.02 14.98 11.86
CA VAL A 205 7.41 14.73 11.44
C VAL A 205 8.31 15.89 11.85
N ILE A 206 7.87 17.13 11.62
CA ILE A 206 8.63 18.34 11.99
C ILE A 206 8.77 18.44 13.50
N ALA A 207 7.71 18.22 14.26
CA ALA A 207 7.75 18.25 15.72
C ALA A 207 8.75 17.23 16.28
N ASP A 208 8.73 16.01 15.76
CA ASP A 208 9.67 14.96 16.18
C ASP A 208 11.11 15.27 15.77
N TYR A 209 11.33 15.87 14.59
CA TYR A 209 12.64 16.31 14.15
C TYR A 209 13.22 17.38 15.09
N LEU A 210 12.39 18.31 15.53
CA LEU A 210 12.79 19.37 16.44
C LEU A 210 13.04 18.87 17.87
N THR A 211 12.28 17.86 18.31
CA THR A 211 12.41 17.31 19.68
C THR A 211 13.54 16.27 19.83
N ASN A 212 13.98 15.64 18.74
CA ASN A 212 15.05 14.63 18.77
C ASN A 212 16.44 15.20 18.40
N LYS A 213 16.58 16.52 18.35
CA LYS A 213 17.86 17.20 18.05
C LYS A 213 18.70 17.53 19.29
N ASP A 214 18.17 17.24 20.49
CA ASP A 214 18.84 17.34 21.78
C ASP A 214 19.31 15.94 22.22
#